data_8c1940c6f793ea9116f442510362f36d
#
_entry.id   8c1940c6f793ea9116f442510362f36d
#
_cell.length_a   1.000
_cell.length_b   1.000
_cell.length_c   1.000
_cell.angle_alpha   90.00
_cell.angle_beta   90.00
_cell.angle_gamma   90.00
#
_symmetry.space_group_name_H-M   'P 1'
#
loop_
_entity.id
_entity.type
_entity.pdbx_description
1 polymer ?
#
loop_
_entity_poly.entity_id
_entity_poly.type
_entity_poly.pdbx_seq_one_letter_code
_entity_poly.pdbx_strand_id
1 'polypeptide(L)'
;MGQDLVILFPTVTHTVRGGETLSSIAAQYNTTLLTLYQNNPQLGGVPGIFPGQVLNISYAPPTLGNMLTNGYAYTNIDRSVLRRTLPYLSYLSVFNYGITEDGSLLPPPGDDSEIISIAKEYHTVPLLVLTSLTEAGTFSSDRAALVLNDPALRSRVIDSTVETVRTKGYGGVDVDFEYIPAASADAYVEFITLLQEALGDDGVVFVSLAPKYRADQPGLLYEGHNYAALGEAADNVLVMTYEWGYTYGPPRAVSPLPEVRRVLDYAVTEIPPSKIFMGVPNYGYDWPLPYVRGEAKAQSLGNTAAVERALQKSAAIEYDDTEQAPFFRYFDRPETYSDAVEHIVWFQNARSADAQLRLVREYGLAGIGVWNIMRYFPSLWLVLHQLYTIEKRL
;
A
#
# COMPACT_ATOMS: atom_id res chain seq x y z
N MET A 1 11.23 -6.83 24.41
CA MET A 1 10.09 -6.69 25.33
C MET A 1 9.17 -5.62 24.76
N GLY A 2 7.84 -5.71 24.92
CA GLY A 2 6.87 -4.71 24.41
C GLY A 2 6.36 -4.94 22.98
N GLN A 3 6.64 -6.08 22.36
CA GLN A 3 6.04 -6.44 21.07
C GLN A 3 4.58 -6.87 21.26
N ASP A 4 3.67 -6.28 20.47
CA ASP A 4 2.28 -6.73 20.38
C ASP A 4 2.16 -7.99 19.51
N LEU A 5 1.33 -8.94 19.97
CA LEU A 5 1.09 -10.20 19.28
C LEU A 5 -0.38 -10.30 18.83
N VAL A 6 -0.59 -10.83 17.63
CA VAL A 6 -1.92 -11.24 17.17
C VAL A 6 -2.14 -12.69 17.57
N ILE A 7 -3.12 -12.96 18.44
CA ILE A 7 -3.48 -14.30 18.87
C ILE A 7 -4.86 -14.62 18.31
N LEU A 8 -4.93 -15.61 17.42
CA LEU A 8 -6.16 -16.03 16.76
C LEU A 8 -6.56 -17.42 17.24
N PHE A 9 -7.84 -17.60 17.53
CA PHE A 9 -8.42 -18.88 17.94
C PHE A 9 -9.30 -19.41 16.80
N PRO A 10 -8.86 -20.45 16.06
CA PRO A 10 -9.67 -21.04 15.01
C PRO A 10 -10.93 -21.70 15.61
N THR A 11 -12.05 -21.57 14.92
CA THR A 11 -13.30 -22.23 15.28
C THR A 11 -13.35 -23.67 14.76
N VAL A 12 -12.69 -23.93 13.62
CA VAL A 12 -12.56 -25.25 13.01
C VAL A 12 -11.12 -25.46 12.56
N THR A 13 -10.57 -26.63 12.86
CA THR A 13 -9.27 -27.07 12.37
C THR A 13 -9.39 -28.42 11.67
N HIS A 14 -8.44 -28.75 10.79
CA HIS A 14 -8.34 -30.02 10.10
C HIS A 14 -6.90 -30.55 10.19
N THR A 15 -6.74 -31.83 10.51
CA THR A 15 -5.44 -32.50 10.43
C THR A 15 -5.36 -33.23 9.09
N VAL A 16 -4.44 -32.84 8.25
CA VAL A 16 -4.24 -33.39 6.90
C VAL A 16 -3.96 -34.91 6.95
N ARG A 17 -4.64 -35.68 6.12
CA ARG A 17 -4.47 -37.11 5.96
C ARG A 17 -3.71 -37.44 4.68
N GLY A 18 -3.18 -38.64 4.58
CA GLY A 18 -2.51 -39.11 3.36
C GLY A 18 -3.44 -39.09 2.15
N GLY A 19 -2.99 -38.43 1.06
CA GLY A 19 -3.74 -38.31 -0.20
C GLY A 19 -4.67 -37.08 -0.28
N GLU A 20 -4.83 -36.29 0.78
CA GLU A 20 -5.61 -35.06 0.73
C GLU A 20 -4.82 -33.92 0.06
N THR A 21 -5.56 -33.02 -0.58
CA THR A 21 -5.06 -31.78 -1.18
C THR A 21 -5.80 -30.58 -0.56
N LEU A 22 -5.24 -29.37 -0.64
CA LEU A 22 -5.96 -28.18 -0.20
C LEU A 22 -7.31 -28.02 -0.89
N SER A 23 -7.40 -28.37 -2.18
CA SER A 23 -8.67 -28.32 -2.93
C SER A 23 -9.70 -29.32 -2.39
N SER A 24 -9.29 -30.55 -2.05
CA SER A 24 -10.21 -31.53 -1.45
C SER A 24 -10.67 -31.13 -0.06
N ILE A 25 -9.78 -30.53 0.74
CA ILE A 25 -10.11 -30.00 2.07
C ILE A 25 -11.04 -28.79 1.96
N ALA A 26 -10.76 -27.85 1.03
CA ALA A 26 -11.65 -26.71 0.77
C ALA A 26 -13.07 -27.17 0.42
N ALA A 27 -13.20 -28.15 -0.49
CA ALA A 27 -14.49 -28.75 -0.86
C ALA A 27 -15.18 -29.43 0.33
N GLN A 28 -14.45 -30.18 1.15
CA GLN A 28 -14.99 -30.87 2.34
C GLN A 28 -15.63 -29.90 3.33
N TYR A 29 -15.05 -28.71 3.51
CA TYR A 29 -15.52 -27.70 4.46
C TYR A 29 -16.34 -26.56 3.81
N ASN A 30 -16.72 -26.70 2.53
CA ASN A 30 -17.45 -25.69 1.76
C ASN A 30 -16.80 -24.30 1.87
N THR A 31 -15.46 -24.25 1.72
CA THR A 31 -14.65 -23.03 1.73
C THR A 31 -13.82 -22.93 0.44
N THR A 32 -13.00 -21.89 0.30
CA THR A 32 -12.17 -21.65 -0.88
C THR A 32 -10.68 -21.84 -0.58
N LEU A 33 -9.87 -22.07 -1.62
CA LEU A 33 -8.41 -22.08 -1.49
C LEU A 33 -7.89 -20.74 -0.94
N LEU A 34 -8.45 -19.63 -1.38
CA LEU A 34 -8.07 -18.30 -0.89
C LEU A 34 -8.32 -18.16 0.61
N THR A 35 -9.48 -18.61 1.09
CA THR A 35 -9.79 -18.61 2.53
C THR A 35 -8.82 -19.49 3.30
N LEU A 36 -8.44 -20.66 2.77
CA LEU A 36 -7.44 -21.51 3.40
C LEU A 36 -6.06 -20.83 3.45
N TYR A 37 -5.64 -20.09 2.41
CA TYR A 37 -4.40 -19.31 2.42
C TYR A 37 -4.46 -18.15 3.44
N GLN A 38 -5.57 -17.43 3.50
CA GLN A 38 -5.79 -16.34 4.47
C GLN A 38 -5.74 -16.86 5.92
N ASN A 39 -6.35 -18.01 6.17
CA ASN A 39 -6.38 -18.63 7.50
C ASN A 39 -5.06 -19.33 7.88
N ASN A 40 -4.19 -19.60 6.91
CA ASN A 40 -2.95 -20.38 7.08
C ASN A 40 -1.75 -19.68 6.40
N PRO A 41 -1.31 -18.51 6.88
CA PRO A 41 -0.21 -17.78 6.26
C PRO A 41 1.11 -18.56 6.23
N GLN A 42 1.27 -19.58 7.08
CA GLN A 42 2.40 -20.51 7.04
C GLN A 42 2.49 -21.35 5.76
N LEU A 43 1.40 -21.47 4.99
CA LEU A 43 1.40 -22.14 3.68
C LEU A 43 2.15 -21.32 2.61
N GLY A 44 2.43 -20.05 2.88
CA GLY A 44 3.14 -19.19 1.91
C GLY A 44 2.34 -18.87 0.64
N GLY A 45 1.01 -19.08 0.66
CA GLY A 45 0.15 -18.87 -0.50
C GLY A 45 0.22 -20.00 -1.54
N VAL A 46 0.93 -21.11 -1.27
CA VAL A 46 1.10 -22.23 -2.20
C VAL A 46 0.42 -23.51 -1.68
N PRO A 47 0.02 -24.44 -2.57
CA PRO A 47 -0.84 -25.58 -2.19
C PRO A 47 -0.11 -26.76 -1.52
N GLY A 48 1.15 -26.60 -1.13
CA GLY A 48 1.94 -27.68 -0.51
C GLY A 48 1.50 -28.00 0.92
N ILE A 49 0.98 -29.21 1.15
CA ILE A 49 0.61 -29.74 2.46
C ILE A 49 1.15 -31.16 2.65
N PHE A 50 1.24 -31.63 3.89
CA PHE A 50 1.73 -32.98 4.23
C PHE A 50 0.89 -33.58 5.34
N PRO A 51 0.81 -34.93 5.39
CA PRO A 51 0.06 -35.65 6.41
C PRO A 51 0.51 -35.28 7.84
N GLY A 52 -0.46 -35.07 8.74
CA GLY A 52 -0.22 -34.61 10.11
C GLY A 52 -0.17 -33.10 10.29
N GLN A 53 -0.09 -32.32 9.22
CA GLN A 53 -0.16 -30.85 9.29
C GLN A 53 -1.56 -30.41 9.76
N VAL A 54 -1.62 -29.46 10.71
CA VAL A 54 -2.88 -28.87 11.15
C VAL A 54 -3.15 -27.59 10.37
N LEU A 55 -4.34 -27.52 9.75
CA LEU A 55 -4.84 -26.35 9.04
C LEU A 55 -5.97 -25.70 9.82
N ASN A 56 -5.95 -24.38 9.87
CA ASN A 56 -7.07 -23.57 10.35
C ASN A 56 -8.08 -23.41 9.22
N ILE A 57 -9.28 -23.95 9.40
CA ILE A 57 -10.33 -23.93 8.37
C ILE A 57 -11.15 -22.64 8.48
N SER A 58 -11.52 -22.26 9.71
CA SER A 58 -12.29 -21.05 9.94
C SER A 58 -11.95 -20.38 11.27
N TYR A 59 -12.16 -19.08 11.30
CA TYR A 59 -12.19 -18.25 12.50
C TYR A 59 -13.61 -17.73 12.74
N ALA A 60 -13.83 -16.99 13.83
CA ALA A 60 -15.04 -16.22 14.00
C ALA A 60 -15.22 -15.24 12.83
N PRO A 61 -16.47 -15.01 12.34
CA PRO A 61 -16.70 -14.09 11.23
C PRO A 61 -16.13 -12.68 11.51
N PRO A 62 -15.59 -11.99 10.49
CA PRO A 62 -15.16 -10.61 10.61
C PRO A 62 -16.29 -9.69 11.09
N THR A 63 -15.96 -8.69 11.90
CA THR A 63 -16.95 -7.88 12.63
C THR A 63 -17.28 -6.55 11.97
N LEU A 64 -16.44 -6.06 11.05
CA LEU A 64 -16.53 -4.72 10.47
C LEU A 64 -17.07 -4.67 9.03
N GLY A 65 -17.36 -5.84 8.43
CA GLY A 65 -17.94 -5.93 7.09
C GLY A 65 -16.93 -6.27 5.99
N ASN A 66 -17.21 -5.84 4.78
CA ASN A 66 -16.37 -6.05 3.61
C ASN A 66 -15.41 -4.88 3.40
N MET A 67 -14.29 -5.14 2.73
CA MET A 67 -13.30 -4.11 2.39
C MET A 67 -12.55 -4.48 1.10
N LEU A 68 -12.17 -3.47 0.33
CA LEU A 68 -11.23 -3.58 -0.76
C LEU A 68 -9.81 -3.27 -0.28
N THR A 69 -8.83 -3.88 -0.93
CA THR A 69 -7.42 -3.67 -0.59
C THR A 69 -6.58 -3.52 -1.85
N ASN A 70 -5.69 -2.55 -1.86
CA ASN A 70 -4.68 -2.38 -2.89
C ASN A 70 -3.28 -2.54 -2.29
N GLY A 71 -2.37 -3.19 -2.98
CA GLY A 71 -0.97 -3.32 -2.56
C GLY A 71 -0.03 -2.87 -3.66
N TYR A 72 0.95 -2.03 -3.33
CA TYR A 72 1.94 -1.52 -4.28
C TYR A 72 3.20 -2.39 -4.26
N ALA A 73 3.65 -2.81 -5.44
CA ALA A 73 4.85 -3.63 -5.58
C ALA A 73 5.70 -3.22 -6.79
N TYR A 74 7.02 -3.25 -6.61
CA TYR A 74 7.95 -3.20 -7.73
C TYR A 74 8.03 -4.56 -8.44
N THR A 75 8.44 -4.57 -9.70
CA THR A 75 8.55 -5.79 -10.51
C THR A 75 9.51 -6.84 -9.94
N ASN A 76 10.49 -6.42 -9.14
CA ASN A 76 11.48 -7.28 -8.49
C ASN A 76 11.03 -7.83 -7.12
N ILE A 77 9.75 -7.71 -6.76
CA ILE A 77 9.24 -8.32 -5.52
C ILE A 77 9.56 -9.81 -5.45
N ASP A 78 10.01 -10.27 -4.27
CA ASP A 78 10.18 -11.70 -4.02
C ASP A 78 8.85 -12.44 -4.23
N ARG A 79 8.86 -13.48 -5.06
CA ARG A 79 7.65 -14.20 -5.46
C ARG A 79 6.98 -14.92 -4.29
N SER A 80 7.74 -15.29 -3.27
CA SER A 80 7.18 -15.86 -2.04
C SER A 80 6.44 -14.81 -1.22
N VAL A 81 6.97 -13.59 -1.14
CA VAL A 81 6.31 -12.46 -0.49
C VAL A 81 5.04 -12.09 -1.25
N LEU A 82 5.09 -12.04 -2.59
CA LEU A 82 3.94 -11.75 -3.43
C LEU A 82 2.82 -12.78 -3.19
N ARG A 83 3.12 -14.08 -3.32
CA ARG A 83 2.12 -15.16 -3.14
C ARG A 83 1.53 -15.22 -1.74
N ARG A 84 2.29 -14.86 -0.71
CA ARG A 84 1.80 -14.77 0.67
C ARG A 84 0.86 -13.59 0.90
N THR A 85 1.03 -12.51 0.12
CA THR A 85 0.27 -11.25 0.27
C THR A 85 -1.00 -11.25 -0.59
N LEU A 86 -0.94 -11.78 -1.81
CA LEU A 86 -2.05 -11.77 -2.77
C LEU A 86 -3.39 -12.30 -2.25
N PRO A 87 -3.47 -13.32 -1.37
CA PRO A 87 -4.74 -13.72 -0.78
C PRO A 87 -5.51 -12.58 -0.10
N TYR A 88 -4.80 -11.56 0.38
CA TYR A 88 -5.35 -10.41 1.08
C TYR A 88 -5.58 -9.17 0.20
N LEU A 89 -5.37 -9.25 -1.12
CA LEU A 89 -5.47 -8.12 -2.02
C LEU A 89 -6.64 -8.23 -3.01
N SER A 90 -7.37 -7.13 -3.21
CA SER A 90 -8.34 -6.93 -4.30
C SER A 90 -7.61 -6.44 -5.57
N TYR A 91 -6.64 -5.55 -5.40
CA TYR A 91 -5.83 -4.94 -6.44
C TYR A 91 -4.34 -5.06 -6.13
N LEU A 92 -3.52 -5.10 -7.19
CA LEU A 92 -2.07 -5.04 -7.13
C LEU A 92 -1.58 -3.93 -8.06
N SER A 93 -1.17 -2.80 -7.50
CA SER A 93 -0.57 -1.70 -8.25
C SER A 93 0.90 -1.98 -8.52
N VAL A 94 1.24 -2.24 -9.79
CA VAL A 94 2.59 -2.57 -10.25
C VAL A 94 3.37 -1.30 -10.52
N PHE A 95 4.28 -0.96 -9.64
CA PHE A 95 5.06 0.27 -9.67
C PHE A 95 6.33 0.07 -10.50
N ASN A 96 6.66 0.85 -11.54
CA ASN A 96 5.86 1.90 -12.15
C ASN A 96 6.24 2.10 -13.62
N TYR A 97 5.33 2.65 -14.39
CA TYR A 97 5.59 3.24 -15.69
C TYR A 97 5.82 4.75 -15.53
N GLY A 98 6.94 5.24 -16.06
CA GLY A 98 7.22 6.68 -16.17
C GLY A 98 6.77 7.22 -17.54
N ILE A 99 7.01 8.52 -17.78
CA ILE A 99 6.69 9.21 -19.02
C ILE A 99 7.94 9.89 -19.56
N THR A 100 8.22 9.74 -20.85
CA THR A 100 9.29 10.45 -21.57
C THR A 100 8.82 11.83 -22.05
N GLU A 101 9.75 12.68 -22.53
CA GLU A 101 9.40 14.04 -23.03
C GLU A 101 8.52 14.04 -24.28
N ASP A 102 8.60 12.98 -25.08
CA ASP A 102 7.77 12.82 -26.28
C ASP A 102 6.41 12.15 -26.01
N GLY A 103 6.08 11.86 -24.75
CA GLY A 103 4.83 11.24 -24.32
C GLY A 103 4.79 9.71 -24.48
N SER A 104 5.93 9.07 -24.70
CA SER A 104 6.02 7.61 -24.67
C SER A 104 6.09 7.10 -23.22
N LEU A 105 5.68 5.85 -22.98
CA LEU A 105 5.82 5.24 -21.66
C LEU A 105 7.24 4.72 -21.44
N LEU A 106 7.78 4.99 -20.27
CA LEU A 106 9.01 4.40 -19.74
C LEU A 106 8.62 3.17 -18.90
N PRO A 107 8.89 1.93 -19.38
CA PRO A 107 8.47 0.73 -18.66
C PRO A 107 9.23 0.56 -17.34
N PRO A 108 8.69 -0.21 -16.39
CA PRO A 108 9.36 -0.51 -15.14
C PRO A 108 10.67 -1.28 -15.37
N PRO A 109 11.62 -1.17 -14.43
CA PRO A 109 12.81 -2.04 -14.46
C PRO A 109 12.41 -3.51 -14.33
N GLY A 110 12.67 -4.33 -15.33
CA GLY A 110 12.34 -5.76 -15.37
C GLY A 110 10.95 -6.05 -15.96
N ASP A 111 10.69 -7.35 -16.15
CA ASP A 111 9.43 -7.84 -16.73
C ASP A 111 8.34 -7.92 -15.67
N ASP A 112 7.19 -7.34 -15.97
CA ASP A 112 5.98 -7.34 -15.13
C ASP A 112 5.00 -8.49 -15.45
N SER A 113 5.21 -9.22 -16.56
CA SER A 113 4.27 -10.24 -17.05
C SER A 113 4.02 -11.37 -16.04
N GLU A 114 5.08 -11.80 -15.32
CA GLU A 114 4.96 -12.85 -14.33
C GLU A 114 4.14 -12.40 -13.11
N ILE A 115 4.36 -11.18 -12.60
CA ILE A 115 3.60 -10.70 -11.43
C ILE A 115 2.14 -10.42 -11.77
N ILE A 116 1.84 -9.99 -13.00
CA ILE A 116 0.47 -9.87 -13.53
C ILE A 116 -0.20 -11.25 -13.56
N SER A 117 0.48 -12.26 -14.08
CA SER A 117 -0.05 -13.64 -14.13
C SER A 117 -0.30 -14.18 -12.73
N ILE A 118 0.66 -14.03 -11.81
CA ILE A 118 0.51 -14.49 -10.42
C ILE A 118 -0.65 -13.77 -9.74
N ALA A 119 -0.80 -12.45 -9.91
CA ALA A 119 -1.91 -11.71 -9.30
C ALA A 119 -3.28 -12.29 -9.70
N LYS A 120 -3.45 -12.62 -10.99
CA LYS A 120 -4.68 -13.21 -11.53
C LYS A 120 -4.96 -14.61 -10.96
N GLU A 121 -3.92 -15.42 -10.69
CA GLU A 121 -4.09 -16.73 -10.00
C GLU A 121 -4.79 -16.60 -8.64
N TYR A 122 -4.65 -15.45 -7.98
CA TYR A 122 -5.27 -15.16 -6.68
C TYR A 122 -6.52 -14.27 -6.78
N HIS A 123 -7.10 -14.11 -7.97
CA HIS A 123 -8.24 -13.23 -8.22
C HIS A 123 -8.00 -11.78 -7.77
N THR A 124 -6.78 -11.30 -7.99
CA THR A 124 -6.34 -9.93 -7.70
C THR A 124 -6.16 -9.19 -9.02
N VAL A 125 -6.80 -8.04 -9.17
CA VAL A 125 -6.72 -7.20 -10.37
C VAL A 125 -5.38 -6.47 -10.41
N PRO A 126 -4.48 -6.73 -11.40
CA PRO A 126 -3.26 -5.96 -11.53
C PRO A 126 -3.56 -4.59 -12.15
N LEU A 127 -3.01 -3.51 -11.56
CA LEU A 127 -3.10 -2.14 -12.06
C LEU A 127 -1.73 -1.67 -12.54
N LEU A 128 -1.70 -0.98 -13.68
CA LEU A 128 -0.53 -0.28 -14.17
C LEU A 128 -0.38 1.03 -13.38
N VAL A 129 0.72 1.22 -12.66
CA VAL A 129 0.98 2.52 -12.01
C VAL A 129 1.67 3.44 -12.99
N LEU A 130 1.00 4.55 -13.32
CA LEU A 130 1.52 5.59 -14.20
C LEU A 130 2.01 6.76 -13.35
N THR A 131 3.28 7.14 -13.50
CA THR A 131 3.91 8.20 -12.72
C THR A 131 4.51 9.29 -13.59
N SER A 132 4.80 10.46 -13.03
CA SER A 132 5.62 11.49 -13.66
C SER A 132 7.13 11.28 -13.48
N LEU A 133 7.56 10.03 -13.17
CA LEU A 133 8.96 9.68 -13.03
C LEU A 133 9.69 9.78 -14.38
N THR A 134 10.87 10.39 -14.31
CA THR A 134 11.79 10.49 -15.44
C THR A 134 12.72 9.28 -15.54
N GLU A 135 13.53 9.23 -16.57
CA GLU A 135 14.58 8.21 -16.78
C GLU A 135 15.59 8.17 -15.61
N ALA A 136 15.70 9.25 -14.84
CA ALA A 136 16.52 9.31 -13.62
C ALA A 136 15.83 8.70 -12.39
N GLY A 137 14.58 8.25 -12.50
CA GLY A 137 13.81 7.66 -11.41
C GLY A 137 13.36 8.68 -10.36
N THR A 138 13.17 9.94 -10.76
CA THR A 138 12.68 11.02 -9.89
C THR A 138 11.40 11.61 -10.42
N PHE A 139 10.46 11.94 -9.54
CA PHE A 139 9.25 12.69 -9.89
C PHE A 139 9.64 14.05 -10.47
N SER A 140 9.00 14.44 -11.56
CA SER A 140 9.26 15.69 -12.25
C SER A 140 7.97 16.50 -12.43
N SER A 141 7.91 17.62 -11.72
CA SER A 141 6.87 18.64 -11.88
C SER A 141 6.79 19.17 -13.30
N ASP A 142 7.96 19.41 -13.91
CA ASP A 142 8.05 19.94 -15.27
C ASP A 142 7.55 18.91 -16.30
N ARG A 143 7.88 17.64 -16.12
CA ARG A 143 7.41 16.55 -17.00
C ARG A 143 5.89 16.38 -16.88
N ALA A 144 5.36 16.39 -15.66
CA ALA A 144 3.92 16.35 -15.43
C ALA A 144 3.23 17.54 -16.09
N ALA A 145 3.71 18.77 -15.85
CA ALA A 145 3.15 19.97 -16.46
C ALA A 145 3.22 19.96 -17.99
N LEU A 146 4.33 19.50 -18.56
CA LEU A 146 4.50 19.39 -20.02
C LEU A 146 3.42 18.48 -20.63
N VAL A 147 3.26 17.28 -20.09
CA VAL A 147 2.30 16.29 -20.62
C VAL A 147 0.85 16.76 -20.39
N LEU A 148 0.54 17.28 -19.21
CA LEU A 148 -0.82 17.69 -18.88
C LEU A 148 -1.30 18.88 -19.70
N ASN A 149 -0.43 19.87 -19.96
CA ASN A 149 -0.81 21.13 -20.65
C ASN A 149 -0.69 21.07 -22.18
N ASP A 150 -0.08 20.01 -22.75
CA ASP A 150 -0.03 19.78 -24.20
C ASP A 150 -1.04 18.71 -24.62
N PRO A 151 -2.13 19.08 -25.33
CA PRO A 151 -3.16 18.10 -25.72
C PRO A 151 -2.65 16.94 -26.57
N ALA A 152 -1.62 17.16 -27.40
CA ALA A 152 -1.08 16.11 -28.26
C ALA A 152 -0.24 15.12 -27.46
N LEU A 153 0.59 15.59 -26.52
CA LEU A 153 1.34 14.73 -25.60
C LEU A 153 0.40 13.98 -24.67
N ARG A 154 -0.60 14.66 -24.11
CA ARG A 154 -1.62 14.07 -23.25
C ARG A 154 -2.35 12.92 -23.92
N SER A 155 -2.84 13.13 -25.15
CA SER A 155 -3.48 12.06 -25.95
C SER A 155 -2.54 10.89 -26.18
N ARG A 156 -1.28 11.14 -26.53
CA ARG A 156 -0.29 10.08 -26.76
C ARG A 156 -0.02 9.24 -25.52
N VAL A 157 0.11 9.88 -24.34
CA VAL A 157 0.29 9.15 -23.07
C VAL A 157 -0.93 8.30 -22.77
N ILE A 158 -2.14 8.81 -22.97
CA ILE A 158 -3.39 8.07 -22.76
C ILE A 158 -3.43 6.86 -23.71
N ASP A 159 -3.22 7.07 -25.00
CA ASP A 159 -3.26 6.00 -26.01
C ASP A 159 -2.25 4.89 -25.70
N SER A 160 -1.00 5.27 -25.39
CA SER A 160 0.06 4.33 -25.02
C SER A 160 -0.25 3.57 -23.71
N THR A 161 -0.87 4.24 -22.74
CA THR A 161 -1.28 3.63 -21.47
C THR A 161 -2.38 2.59 -21.71
N VAL A 162 -3.42 2.95 -22.45
CA VAL A 162 -4.54 2.05 -22.77
C VAL A 162 -4.07 0.85 -23.60
N GLU A 163 -3.19 1.06 -24.59
CA GLU A 163 -2.59 -0.03 -25.36
C GLU A 163 -1.78 -0.98 -24.45
N THR A 164 -0.98 -0.42 -23.53
CA THR A 164 -0.19 -1.23 -22.59
C THR A 164 -1.08 -2.02 -21.64
N VAL A 165 -2.13 -1.41 -21.08
CA VAL A 165 -3.12 -2.08 -20.24
C VAL A 165 -3.71 -3.30 -20.95
N ARG A 166 -4.19 -3.10 -22.18
CA ARG A 166 -4.82 -4.17 -22.97
C ARG A 166 -3.84 -5.28 -23.38
N THR A 167 -2.65 -4.91 -23.87
CA THR A 167 -1.67 -5.89 -24.37
C THR A 167 -1.03 -6.71 -23.27
N LYS A 168 -0.76 -6.12 -22.11
CA LYS A 168 -0.19 -6.82 -20.94
C LYS A 168 -1.23 -7.47 -20.05
N GLY A 169 -2.50 -7.08 -20.21
CA GLY A 169 -3.61 -7.64 -19.45
C GLY A 169 -3.71 -7.09 -18.03
N TYR A 170 -3.36 -5.85 -17.82
CA TYR A 170 -3.77 -5.12 -16.62
C TYR A 170 -5.29 -4.93 -16.61
N GLY A 171 -5.88 -4.75 -15.44
CA GLY A 171 -7.31 -4.47 -15.28
C GLY A 171 -7.60 -3.01 -14.96
N GLY A 172 -6.65 -2.11 -15.24
CA GLY A 172 -6.80 -0.68 -15.04
C GLY A 172 -5.48 0.05 -14.81
N VAL A 173 -5.59 1.31 -14.43
CA VAL A 173 -4.48 2.24 -14.22
C VAL A 173 -4.58 2.87 -12.84
N ASP A 174 -3.45 3.05 -12.18
CA ASP A 174 -3.30 3.82 -10.95
C ASP A 174 -2.38 5.01 -11.26
N VAL A 175 -2.95 6.23 -11.34
CA VAL A 175 -2.20 7.43 -11.69
C VAL A 175 -1.63 8.06 -10.45
N ASP A 176 -0.31 8.06 -10.34
CA ASP A 176 0.45 8.61 -9.23
C ASP A 176 1.34 9.77 -9.71
N PHE A 177 0.70 10.89 -10.02
CA PHE A 177 1.38 12.13 -10.39
C PHE A 177 1.53 13.01 -9.18
N GLU A 178 2.77 13.19 -8.76
CA GLU A 178 3.10 14.05 -7.63
C GLU A 178 3.66 15.39 -8.07
N TYR A 179 3.62 16.39 -7.17
CA TYR A 179 4.17 17.73 -7.37
C TYR A 179 3.58 18.45 -8.58
N ILE A 180 2.28 18.33 -8.82
CA ILE A 180 1.57 18.97 -9.91
C ILE A 180 1.46 20.50 -9.61
N PRO A 181 1.94 21.37 -10.51
CA PRO A 181 1.75 22.80 -10.34
C PRO A 181 0.27 23.20 -10.30
N ALA A 182 -0.09 24.18 -9.48
CA ALA A 182 -1.46 24.68 -9.37
C ALA A 182 -2.07 25.06 -10.73
N ALA A 183 -1.26 25.62 -11.63
CA ALA A 183 -1.68 26.00 -12.99
C ALA A 183 -2.05 24.80 -13.89
N SER A 184 -1.66 23.59 -13.51
CA SER A 184 -1.95 22.36 -14.26
C SER A 184 -3.06 21.52 -13.61
N ALA A 185 -3.70 22.00 -12.53
CA ALA A 185 -4.70 21.25 -11.78
C ALA A 185 -5.91 20.85 -12.65
N ASP A 186 -6.46 21.78 -13.44
CA ASP A 186 -7.60 21.50 -14.32
C ASP A 186 -7.21 20.55 -15.46
N ALA A 187 -6.00 20.69 -16.01
CA ALA A 187 -5.47 19.78 -17.02
C ALA A 187 -5.24 18.36 -16.48
N TYR A 188 -4.92 18.24 -15.19
CA TYR A 188 -4.83 16.92 -14.54
C TYR A 188 -6.20 16.25 -14.41
N VAL A 189 -7.22 17.00 -14.01
CA VAL A 189 -8.60 16.49 -14.00
C VAL A 189 -9.04 16.04 -15.39
N GLU A 190 -8.77 16.87 -16.42
CA GLU A 190 -9.08 16.53 -17.81
C GLU A 190 -8.32 15.25 -18.25
N PHE A 191 -7.04 15.09 -17.88
CA PHE A 191 -6.28 13.87 -18.15
C PHE A 191 -6.94 12.63 -17.57
N ILE A 192 -7.38 12.67 -16.30
CA ILE A 192 -8.05 11.54 -15.64
C ILE A 192 -9.39 11.23 -16.32
N THR A 193 -10.18 12.25 -16.65
CA THR A 193 -11.46 12.10 -17.35
C THR A 193 -11.27 11.41 -18.70
N LEU A 194 -10.32 11.90 -19.51
CA LEU A 194 -10.02 11.32 -20.83
C LEU A 194 -9.46 9.89 -20.74
N LEU A 195 -8.63 9.62 -19.72
CA LEU A 195 -8.12 8.26 -19.48
C LEU A 195 -9.26 7.29 -19.11
N GLN A 196 -10.18 7.73 -18.25
CA GLN A 196 -11.37 6.94 -17.88
C GLN A 196 -12.25 6.66 -19.10
N GLU A 197 -12.50 7.66 -19.96
CA GLU A 197 -13.26 7.50 -21.19
C GLU A 197 -12.59 6.53 -22.15
N ALA A 198 -11.25 6.59 -22.31
CA ALA A 198 -10.47 5.74 -23.21
C ALA A 198 -10.37 4.29 -22.75
N LEU A 199 -10.34 4.03 -21.44
CA LEU A 199 -10.39 2.69 -20.86
C LEU A 199 -11.80 2.10 -20.96
N GLY A 200 -12.84 2.92 -20.77
CA GLY A 200 -14.23 2.47 -20.75
C GLY A 200 -14.51 1.46 -19.66
N ASP A 201 -15.41 0.51 -19.90
CA ASP A 201 -15.82 -0.52 -18.94
C ASP A 201 -14.75 -1.62 -18.72
N ASP A 202 -13.67 -1.61 -19.50
CA ASP A 202 -12.63 -2.66 -19.46
C ASP A 202 -11.56 -2.45 -18.38
N GLY A 203 -11.57 -1.31 -17.68
CA GLY A 203 -10.55 -1.01 -16.69
C GLY A 203 -10.98 0.01 -15.65
N VAL A 204 -10.38 -0.06 -14.46
CA VAL A 204 -10.59 0.91 -13.38
C VAL A 204 -9.49 1.98 -13.36
N VAL A 205 -9.84 3.21 -13.03
CA VAL A 205 -8.90 4.30 -12.83
C VAL A 205 -8.81 4.66 -11.35
N PHE A 206 -7.61 4.51 -10.78
CA PHE A 206 -7.22 5.03 -9.49
C PHE A 206 -6.42 6.33 -9.66
N VAL A 207 -6.53 7.21 -8.67
CA VAL A 207 -5.66 8.41 -8.57
C VAL A 207 -5.09 8.47 -7.16
N SER A 208 -3.76 8.59 -7.06
CA SER A 208 -3.08 8.82 -5.79
C SER A 208 -3.06 10.31 -5.45
N LEU A 209 -3.52 10.66 -4.25
CA LEU A 209 -3.69 12.03 -3.79
C LEU A 209 -2.80 12.35 -2.58
N ALA A 210 -2.10 13.48 -2.63
CA ALA A 210 -1.36 14.01 -1.49
C ALA A 210 -2.29 14.28 -0.28
N PRO A 211 -1.84 14.10 0.97
CA PRO A 211 -2.70 14.20 2.16
C PRO A 211 -3.02 15.66 2.52
N LYS A 212 -4.18 16.13 2.07
CA LYS A 212 -4.70 17.49 2.35
C LYS A 212 -5.68 17.49 3.52
N TYR A 213 -5.74 18.59 4.26
CA TYR A 213 -6.77 18.86 5.28
C TYR A 213 -7.55 20.15 5.04
N ARG A 214 -7.42 20.75 3.85
CA ARG A 214 -8.24 21.85 3.34
C ARG A 214 -8.01 22.05 1.85
N ALA A 215 -8.95 22.67 1.15
CA ALA A 215 -8.89 22.89 -0.28
C ALA A 215 -7.69 23.73 -0.72
N ASP A 216 -7.42 24.83 0.00
CA ASP A 216 -6.38 25.81 -0.27
C ASP A 216 -5.04 25.51 0.42
N GLN A 217 -4.74 24.24 0.68
CA GLN A 217 -3.47 23.85 1.32
C GLN A 217 -2.29 24.21 0.40
N PRO A 218 -1.37 25.10 0.88
CA PRO A 218 -0.27 25.55 0.05
C PRO A 218 0.84 24.50 -0.05
N GLY A 219 1.55 24.51 -1.16
CA GLY A 219 2.73 23.71 -1.43
C GLY A 219 2.56 22.87 -2.70
N LEU A 220 3.65 22.72 -3.43
CA LEU A 220 3.71 22.05 -4.74
C LEU A 220 3.16 20.62 -4.69
N LEU A 221 3.30 19.93 -3.55
CA LEU A 221 2.74 18.59 -3.36
C LEU A 221 1.20 18.58 -3.36
N TYR A 222 0.55 19.71 -3.00
CA TYR A 222 -0.89 19.75 -2.69
C TYR A 222 -1.73 20.52 -3.72
N GLU A 223 -1.17 21.60 -4.27
CA GLU A 223 -1.93 22.60 -5.02
C GLU A 223 -2.56 22.05 -6.31
N GLY A 224 -1.88 21.12 -6.98
CA GLY A 224 -2.41 20.47 -8.19
C GLY A 224 -3.47 19.38 -7.93
N HIS A 225 -3.70 19.00 -6.67
CA HIS A 225 -4.67 17.96 -6.32
C HIS A 225 -6.01 18.54 -5.90
N ASN A 226 -6.91 18.73 -6.88
CA ASN A 226 -8.31 19.07 -6.63
C ASN A 226 -9.10 17.82 -6.25
N TYR A 227 -9.33 17.61 -4.95
CA TYR A 227 -9.97 16.39 -4.42
C TYR A 227 -11.35 16.15 -5.02
N ALA A 228 -12.22 17.16 -5.05
CA ALA A 228 -13.59 17.02 -5.55
C ALA A 228 -13.59 16.58 -7.02
N ALA A 229 -12.85 17.30 -7.87
CA ALA A 229 -12.85 17.05 -9.31
C ALA A 229 -12.13 15.73 -9.68
N LEU A 230 -11.00 15.41 -9.02
CA LEU A 230 -10.29 14.13 -9.24
C LEU A 230 -11.10 12.94 -8.70
N GLY A 231 -11.79 13.11 -7.56
CA GLY A 231 -12.68 12.10 -7.00
C GLY A 231 -13.94 11.87 -7.84
N GLU A 232 -14.40 12.86 -8.61
CA GLU A 232 -15.48 12.70 -9.58
C GLU A 232 -14.97 11.93 -10.82
N ALA A 233 -13.80 12.33 -11.36
CA ALA A 233 -13.24 11.79 -12.60
C ALA A 233 -12.73 10.35 -12.48
N ALA A 234 -12.20 9.93 -11.32
CA ALA A 234 -11.66 8.59 -11.09
C ALA A 234 -12.72 7.63 -10.52
N ASP A 235 -12.51 6.32 -10.70
CA ASP A 235 -13.32 5.28 -10.02
C ASP A 235 -12.98 5.22 -8.54
N ASN A 236 -11.70 5.29 -8.20
CA ASN A 236 -11.19 5.26 -6.84
C ASN A 236 -10.04 6.24 -6.65
N VAL A 237 -9.83 6.64 -5.41
CA VAL A 237 -8.69 7.48 -5.02
C VAL A 237 -7.93 6.84 -3.87
N LEU A 238 -6.61 6.86 -3.94
CA LEU A 238 -5.76 6.59 -2.78
C LEU A 238 -5.39 7.91 -2.14
N VAL A 239 -5.74 8.14 -0.89
CA VAL A 239 -5.21 9.26 -0.12
C VAL A 239 -3.97 8.80 0.63
N MET A 240 -2.80 9.39 0.33
CA MET A 240 -1.48 8.97 0.82
C MET A 240 -1.24 9.41 2.27
N THR A 241 -1.95 8.80 3.22
CA THR A 241 -1.93 9.11 4.65
C THR A 241 -0.71 8.53 5.37
N TYR A 242 0.49 8.85 4.87
CA TYR A 242 1.79 8.44 5.42
C TYR A 242 2.88 9.50 5.13
N GLU A 243 4.13 9.25 5.53
CA GLU A 243 5.30 10.11 5.37
C GLU A 243 5.28 11.39 6.23
N TRP A 244 4.59 11.40 7.39
CA TRP A 244 4.78 12.46 8.39
C TRP A 244 6.15 12.33 9.07
N GLY A 245 6.55 11.11 9.49
CA GLY A 245 7.94 10.75 9.72
C GLY A 245 8.52 10.14 8.45
N TYR A 246 9.64 10.67 7.94
CA TYR A 246 10.27 10.21 6.71
C TYR A 246 11.78 10.49 6.72
N THR A 247 12.48 10.03 5.68
CA THR A 247 13.95 10.04 5.59
C THR A 247 14.62 11.37 5.96
N TYR A 248 14.02 12.51 5.58
CA TYR A 248 14.61 13.84 5.77
C TYR A 248 13.90 14.68 6.83
N GLY A 249 12.79 14.17 7.36
CA GLY A 249 12.00 14.82 8.40
C GLY A 249 12.46 14.49 9.82
N PRO A 250 11.93 15.22 10.82
CA PRO A 250 12.19 14.91 12.22
C PRO A 250 11.58 13.55 12.61
N PRO A 251 12.12 12.90 13.67
CA PRO A 251 11.58 11.65 14.18
C PRO A 251 10.12 11.76 14.58
N ARG A 252 9.27 10.97 13.92
CA ARG A 252 7.84 10.88 14.17
C ARG A 252 7.29 9.58 13.62
N ALA A 253 6.10 9.16 14.06
CA ALA A 253 5.36 8.08 13.42
C ALA A 253 5.17 8.35 11.91
N VAL A 254 5.29 7.31 11.08
CA VAL A 254 5.13 7.43 9.61
C VAL A 254 3.71 7.85 9.25
N SER A 255 2.72 7.35 10.00
CA SER A 255 1.29 7.60 9.79
C SER A 255 0.60 7.82 11.13
N PRO A 256 0.78 9.00 11.75
CA PRO A 256 0.17 9.34 13.03
C PRO A 256 -1.35 9.39 12.93
N LEU A 257 -2.06 8.64 13.76
CA LEU A 257 -3.52 8.53 13.66
C LEU A 257 -4.27 9.88 13.70
N PRO A 258 -3.88 10.87 14.52
CA PRO A 258 -4.52 12.19 14.51
C PRO A 258 -4.41 12.91 13.16
N GLU A 259 -3.26 12.79 12.49
CA GLU A 259 -3.07 13.41 11.17
C GLU A 259 -3.84 12.66 10.08
N VAL A 260 -3.88 11.32 10.15
CA VAL A 260 -4.71 10.52 9.25
C VAL A 260 -6.17 10.95 9.37
N ARG A 261 -6.69 11.11 10.60
CA ARG A 261 -8.05 11.58 10.83
C ARG A 261 -8.29 12.97 10.22
N ARG A 262 -7.39 13.93 10.43
CA ARG A 262 -7.52 15.27 9.86
C ARG A 262 -7.63 15.27 8.33
N VAL A 263 -6.87 14.37 7.69
CA VAL A 263 -6.93 14.21 6.23
C VAL A 263 -8.25 13.57 5.82
N LEU A 264 -8.68 12.51 6.50
CA LEU A 264 -9.95 11.84 6.20
C LEU A 264 -11.14 12.74 6.48
N ASP A 265 -11.14 13.53 7.56
CA ASP A 265 -12.18 14.51 7.88
C ASP A 265 -12.42 15.47 6.70
N TYR A 266 -11.34 15.91 6.03
CA TYR A 266 -11.45 16.74 4.83
C TYR A 266 -11.81 15.89 3.59
N ALA A 267 -11.15 14.76 3.37
CA ALA A 267 -11.33 13.97 2.16
C ALA A 267 -12.79 13.53 1.95
N VAL A 268 -13.49 13.12 3.01
CA VAL A 268 -14.90 12.67 2.93
C VAL A 268 -15.89 13.80 2.69
N THR A 269 -15.48 15.08 2.81
CA THR A 269 -16.30 16.24 2.42
C THR A 269 -16.23 16.51 0.92
N GLU A 270 -15.17 16.07 0.27
CA GLU A 270 -14.89 16.36 -1.14
C GLU A 270 -15.17 15.14 -2.05
N ILE A 271 -14.95 13.93 -1.53
CA ILE A 271 -14.97 12.69 -2.30
C ILE A 271 -15.94 11.70 -1.63
N PRO A 272 -16.81 11.01 -2.38
CA PRO A 272 -17.64 9.94 -1.82
C PRO A 272 -16.77 8.91 -1.08
N PRO A 273 -17.04 8.62 0.21
CA PRO A 273 -16.21 7.71 1.01
C PRO A 273 -16.02 6.33 0.36
N SER A 274 -17.01 5.85 -0.37
CA SER A 274 -16.98 4.57 -1.10
C SER A 274 -15.99 4.52 -2.26
N LYS A 275 -15.35 5.64 -2.63
CA LYS A 275 -14.27 5.71 -3.61
C LYS A 275 -12.88 5.85 -2.95
N ILE A 276 -12.81 6.12 -1.63
CA ILE A 276 -11.56 6.44 -0.93
C ILE A 276 -10.89 5.18 -0.41
N PHE A 277 -9.63 5.00 -0.79
CA PHE A 277 -8.68 4.09 -0.15
C PHE A 277 -7.74 4.90 0.75
N MET A 278 -7.67 4.53 2.02
CA MET A 278 -6.73 5.13 2.97
C MET A 278 -5.34 4.52 2.81
N GLY A 279 -4.32 5.33 2.67
CA GLY A 279 -2.93 4.88 2.58
C GLY A 279 -2.42 4.32 3.92
N VAL A 280 -1.83 3.13 3.89
CA VAL A 280 -1.24 2.46 5.06
C VAL A 280 0.22 2.15 4.79
N PRO A 281 1.18 2.64 5.62
CA PRO A 281 2.59 2.33 5.43
C PRO A 281 2.91 0.92 5.95
N ASN A 282 3.79 0.23 5.23
CA ASN A 282 4.31 -1.08 5.63
C ASN A 282 5.81 -1.03 5.97
N TYR A 283 6.23 0.04 6.62
CA TYR A 283 7.61 0.31 6.98
C TYR A 283 7.70 1.28 8.15
N GLY A 284 8.91 1.47 8.62
CA GLY A 284 9.29 2.44 9.63
C GLY A 284 10.59 3.13 9.27
N TYR A 285 11.04 3.99 10.16
CA TYR A 285 12.32 4.70 10.04
C TYR A 285 13.10 4.66 11.34
N ASP A 286 14.42 4.72 11.20
CA ASP A 286 15.42 4.77 12.28
C ASP A 286 16.23 6.05 12.13
N TRP A 287 16.13 6.96 13.08
CA TRP A 287 16.83 8.25 13.08
C TRP A 287 17.99 8.23 14.07
N PRO A 288 19.19 8.65 13.66
CA PRO A 288 20.23 9.05 14.60
C PRO A 288 19.84 10.37 15.27
N LEU A 289 20.15 10.50 16.56
CA LEU A 289 19.89 11.70 17.37
C LEU A 289 21.21 12.38 17.80
N PRO A 290 21.24 13.70 17.97
CA PRO A 290 20.11 14.62 17.75
C PRO A 290 19.76 14.78 16.26
N TYR A 291 18.49 14.95 15.95
CA TYR A 291 18.08 15.27 14.59
C TYR A 291 18.51 16.68 14.21
N VAL A 292 19.23 16.81 13.09
CA VAL A 292 19.63 18.09 12.50
C VAL A 292 19.08 18.17 11.09
N ARG A 293 18.23 19.15 10.82
CA ARG A 293 17.60 19.32 9.51
C ARG A 293 18.65 19.54 8.41
N GLY A 294 18.54 18.69 7.37
CA GLY A 294 19.46 18.73 6.21
C GLY A 294 20.73 17.89 6.38
N GLU A 295 21.06 17.42 7.58
CA GLU A 295 22.22 16.59 7.87
C GLU A 295 21.85 15.14 8.19
N ALA A 296 20.90 14.95 9.11
CA ALA A 296 20.44 13.63 9.53
C ALA A 296 19.49 13.01 8.49
N LYS A 297 19.78 11.77 8.09
CA LYS A 297 18.92 10.95 7.24
C LYS A 297 18.47 9.73 8.02
N ALA A 298 17.16 9.53 8.12
CA ALA A 298 16.62 8.31 8.68
C ALA A 298 16.79 7.14 7.70
N GLN A 299 17.06 5.97 8.26
CA GLN A 299 17.10 4.72 7.50
C GLN A 299 15.70 4.09 7.48
N SER A 300 15.14 3.87 6.28
CA SER A 300 13.91 3.08 6.14
C SER A 300 14.17 1.60 6.47
N LEU A 301 13.25 0.98 7.23
CA LEU A 301 13.30 -0.45 7.56
C LEU A 301 11.90 -1.07 7.57
N GLY A 302 11.84 -2.39 7.35
CA GLY A 302 10.58 -3.13 7.47
C GLY A 302 10.17 -3.31 8.93
N ASN A 303 8.88 -3.49 9.18
CA ASN A 303 8.34 -3.63 10.54
C ASN A 303 8.92 -4.84 11.30
N THR A 304 9.12 -5.98 10.62
CA THR A 304 9.79 -7.15 11.20
C THR A 304 11.26 -6.83 11.57
N ALA A 305 11.97 -6.13 10.69
CA ALA A 305 13.36 -5.73 10.95
C ALA A 305 13.47 -4.72 12.10
N ALA A 306 12.44 -3.88 12.33
CA ALA A 306 12.40 -3.00 13.48
C ALA A 306 12.32 -3.79 14.80
N VAL A 307 11.47 -4.82 14.86
CA VAL A 307 11.37 -5.71 16.02
C VAL A 307 12.67 -6.49 16.25
N GLU A 308 13.29 -7.00 15.19
CA GLU A 308 14.59 -7.68 15.25
C GLU A 308 15.69 -6.74 15.76
N ARG A 309 15.71 -5.48 15.30
CA ARG A 309 16.65 -4.45 15.78
C ARG A 309 16.44 -4.16 17.27
N ALA A 310 15.19 -4.00 17.72
CA ALA A 310 14.89 -3.82 19.13
C ALA A 310 15.42 -4.99 19.99
N LEU A 311 15.26 -6.23 19.51
CA LEU A 311 15.79 -7.41 20.17
C LEU A 311 17.32 -7.42 20.22
N GLN A 312 17.98 -7.17 19.10
CA GLN A 312 19.46 -7.13 18.98
C GLN A 312 20.08 -6.05 19.87
N LYS A 313 19.40 -4.90 20.01
CA LYS A 313 19.85 -3.76 20.82
C LYS A 313 19.33 -3.84 22.26
N SER A 314 18.61 -4.90 22.64
CA SER A 314 17.98 -5.06 23.96
C SER A 314 17.08 -3.88 24.33
N ALA A 315 16.48 -3.22 23.34
CA ALA A 315 15.59 -2.08 23.50
C ALA A 315 14.16 -2.53 23.82
N ALA A 316 13.49 -1.79 24.71
CA ALA A 316 12.07 -1.99 24.97
C ALA A 316 11.25 -1.26 23.90
N ILE A 317 10.31 -1.96 23.27
CA ILE A 317 9.33 -1.35 22.38
C ILE A 317 8.26 -0.71 23.25
N GLU A 318 8.03 0.58 23.04
CA GLU A 318 6.98 1.39 23.66
C GLU A 318 5.89 1.68 22.64
N TYR A 319 4.76 2.19 23.09
CA TYR A 319 3.65 2.56 22.20
C TYR A 319 3.15 3.96 22.58
N ASP A 320 3.07 4.84 21.58
CA ASP A 320 2.49 6.16 21.75
C ASP A 320 0.98 6.09 21.50
N ASP A 321 0.20 6.31 22.55
CA ASP A 321 -1.27 6.25 22.52
C ASP A 321 -1.91 7.41 21.74
N THR A 322 -1.18 8.50 21.52
CA THR A 322 -1.65 9.64 20.70
C THR A 322 -1.40 9.37 19.22
N GLU A 323 -0.15 9.06 18.85
CA GLU A 323 0.24 8.75 17.48
C GLU A 323 -0.31 7.39 17.01
N GLN A 324 -0.71 6.51 17.95
CA GLN A 324 -1.12 5.12 17.74
C GLN A 324 -0.06 4.33 16.98
N ALA A 325 1.19 4.46 17.40
CA ALA A 325 2.33 3.83 16.76
C ALA A 325 3.38 3.34 17.77
N PRO A 326 4.03 2.21 17.51
CA PRO A 326 5.15 1.72 18.32
C PRO A 326 6.44 2.48 17.98
N PHE A 327 7.27 2.64 19.01
CA PHE A 327 8.62 3.18 18.88
C PHE A 327 9.55 2.54 19.90
N PHE A 328 10.86 2.70 19.69
CA PHE A 328 11.87 2.37 20.68
C PHE A 328 13.12 3.22 20.49
N ARG A 329 13.95 3.27 21.53
CA ARG A 329 15.23 3.97 21.54
C ARG A 329 16.36 3.01 21.84
N TYR A 330 17.53 3.24 21.25
CA TYR A 330 18.71 2.47 21.53
C TYR A 330 19.98 3.32 21.31
N PHE A 331 21.11 2.83 21.81
CA PHE A 331 22.42 3.43 21.55
C PHE A 331 23.23 2.53 20.62
N ASP A 332 23.84 3.14 19.62
CA ASP A 332 24.77 2.46 18.72
C ASP A 332 26.14 3.14 18.75
N ARG A 333 27.19 2.36 18.50
CA ARG A 333 28.55 2.85 18.30
C ARG A 333 28.99 2.47 16.91
N PRO A 334 29.03 3.42 15.96
CA PRO A 334 29.42 3.14 14.57
C PRO A 334 30.85 2.60 14.46
N GLU A 335 31.75 3.04 15.36
CA GLU A 335 33.15 2.63 15.40
C GLU A 335 33.61 2.38 16.84
N THR A 336 34.68 1.58 16.99
CA THR A 336 35.16 1.11 18.32
C THR A 336 35.58 2.25 19.27
N TYR A 337 35.90 3.42 18.75
CA TYR A 337 36.36 4.60 19.51
C TYR A 337 35.43 5.82 19.35
N SER A 338 34.28 5.69 18.69
CA SER A 338 33.32 6.77 18.57
C SER A 338 32.41 6.86 19.78
N ASP A 339 31.84 8.04 20.02
CA ASP A 339 30.78 8.21 21.00
C ASP A 339 29.54 7.41 20.60
N ALA A 340 28.81 6.95 21.59
CA ALA A 340 27.54 6.27 21.35
C ALA A 340 26.51 7.27 20.81
N VAL A 341 25.89 6.91 19.69
CA VAL A 341 24.82 7.69 19.07
C VAL A 341 23.48 7.13 19.52
N GLU A 342 22.62 7.97 20.08
CA GLU A 342 21.23 7.59 20.38
C GLU A 342 20.44 7.51 19.09
N HIS A 343 19.60 6.49 18.97
CA HIS A 343 18.66 6.30 17.88
C HIS A 343 17.24 6.22 18.39
N ILE A 344 16.28 6.66 17.55
CA ILE A 344 14.86 6.42 17.73
C ILE A 344 14.28 5.78 16.49
N VAL A 345 13.50 4.72 16.69
CA VAL A 345 12.80 3.99 15.62
C VAL A 345 11.31 4.13 15.80
N TRP A 346 10.61 4.55 14.74
CA TRP A 346 9.15 4.48 14.62
C TRP A 346 8.78 3.49 13.53
N PHE A 347 7.77 2.64 13.78
CA PHE A 347 7.37 1.59 12.84
C PHE A 347 5.88 1.24 12.98
N GLN A 348 5.42 0.13 12.40
CA GLN A 348 4.04 -0.36 12.52
C GLN A 348 4.02 -1.72 13.22
N ASN A 349 2.98 -1.97 14.04
CA ASN A 349 2.72 -3.26 14.67
C ASN A 349 1.24 -3.67 14.55
N ALA A 350 0.83 -4.73 15.21
CA ALA A 350 -0.55 -5.20 15.19
C ALA A 350 -1.54 -4.17 15.75
N ARG A 351 -1.14 -3.43 16.79
CA ARG A 351 -1.98 -2.44 17.48
C ARG A 351 -2.19 -1.20 16.60
N SER A 352 -1.13 -0.70 15.95
CA SER A 352 -1.25 0.41 15.00
C SER A 352 -2.07 0.02 13.77
N ALA A 353 -1.92 -1.22 13.27
CA ALA A 353 -2.73 -1.75 12.19
C ALA A 353 -4.23 -1.80 12.57
N ASP A 354 -4.57 -2.31 13.76
CA ASP A 354 -5.95 -2.33 14.24
C ASP A 354 -6.54 -0.91 14.33
N ALA A 355 -5.80 0.05 14.89
CA ALA A 355 -6.25 1.43 15.02
C ALA A 355 -6.53 2.09 13.66
N GLN A 356 -5.65 1.90 12.67
CA GLN A 356 -5.82 2.43 11.31
C GLN A 356 -6.97 1.73 10.57
N LEU A 357 -7.04 0.40 10.61
CA LEU A 357 -8.05 -0.36 9.89
C LEU A 357 -9.48 -0.06 10.36
N ARG A 358 -9.69 0.28 11.64
CA ARG A 358 -10.99 0.71 12.14
C ARG A 358 -11.49 2.00 11.53
N LEU A 359 -10.61 2.89 11.05
CA LEU A 359 -10.99 4.11 10.35
C LEU A 359 -11.77 3.82 9.07
N VAL A 360 -11.47 2.72 8.37
CA VAL A 360 -12.20 2.35 7.15
C VAL A 360 -13.70 2.24 7.42
N ARG A 361 -14.07 1.56 8.51
CA ARG A 361 -15.49 1.44 8.91
C ARG A 361 -16.04 2.75 9.46
N GLU A 362 -15.27 3.47 10.25
CA GLU A 362 -15.67 4.72 10.89
C GLU A 362 -16.03 5.79 9.85
N TYR A 363 -15.22 5.92 8.80
CA TYR A 363 -15.44 6.88 7.72
C TYR A 363 -16.23 6.33 6.52
N GLY A 364 -16.57 5.03 6.52
CA GLY A 364 -17.29 4.39 5.41
C GLY A 364 -16.47 4.28 4.12
N LEU A 365 -15.15 4.14 4.25
CA LEU A 365 -14.22 4.11 3.12
C LEU A 365 -14.35 2.81 2.31
N ALA A 366 -13.93 2.85 1.02
CA ALA A 366 -13.82 1.67 0.16
C ALA A 366 -12.82 0.64 0.70
N GLY A 367 -11.68 1.12 1.22
CA GLY A 367 -10.64 0.23 1.68
C GLY A 367 -9.32 0.91 2.02
N ILE A 368 -8.23 0.16 1.85
CA ILE A 368 -6.87 0.63 2.09
C ILE A 368 -5.96 0.40 0.88
N GLY A 369 -4.93 1.26 0.74
CA GLY A 369 -3.79 1.05 -0.13
C GLY A 369 -2.49 0.91 0.67
N VAL A 370 -1.78 -0.20 0.50
CA VAL A 370 -0.57 -0.50 1.29
C VAL A 370 0.69 -0.14 0.51
N TRP A 371 1.38 0.89 0.93
CA TRP A 371 2.70 1.28 0.43
C TRP A 371 3.80 0.75 1.35
N ASN A 372 4.66 -0.19 0.95
CA ASN A 372 4.50 -1.12 -0.16
C ASN A 372 4.62 -2.56 0.36
N ILE A 373 4.22 -3.53 -0.46
CA ILE A 373 4.19 -4.94 -0.07
C ILE A 373 5.49 -5.70 -0.36
N MET A 374 6.59 -4.99 -0.64
CA MET A 374 7.90 -5.61 -0.91
C MET A 374 8.45 -6.45 0.25
N ARG A 375 7.89 -6.25 1.45
CA ARG A 375 8.23 -7.01 2.67
C ARG A 375 6.96 -7.56 3.28
N TYR A 376 6.99 -8.84 3.66
CA TYR A 376 5.83 -9.46 4.30
C TYR A 376 5.71 -9.02 5.76
N PHE A 377 4.57 -8.46 6.11
CA PHE A 377 4.24 -8.06 7.48
C PHE A 377 2.98 -8.80 7.95
N PRO A 378 3.13 -9.99 8.59
CA PRO A 378 2.00 -10.87 8.90
C PRO A 378 0.95 -10.23 9.79
N SER A 379 1.35 -9.35 10.72
CA SER A 379 0.42 -8.72 11.67
C SER A 379 -0.63 -7.87 10.98
N LEU A 380 -0.26 -7.10 9.94
CA LEU A 380 -1.22 -6.30 9.17
C LEU A 380 -2.30 -7.19 8.55
N TRP A 381 -1.88 -8.24 7.85
CA TRP A 381 -2.78 -9.11 7.09
C TRP A 381 -3.68 -9.94 8.01
N LEU A 382 -3.16 -10.40 9.14
CA LEU A 382 -3.94 -11.14 10.11
C LEU A 382 -4.98 -10.26 10.82
N VAL A 383 -4.61 -9.03 11.22
CA VAL A 383 -5.57 -8.08 11.82
C VAL A 383 -6.64 -7.70 10.81
N LEU A 384 -6.23 -7.39 9.56
CA LEU A 384 -7.17 -7.07 8.48
C LEU A 384 -8.19 -8.19 8.26
N HIS A 385 -7.72 -9.43 8.13
CA HIS A 385 -8.58 -10.59 7.90
C HIS A 385 -9.52 -10.91 9.06
N GLN A 386 -9.15 -10.53 10.29
CA GLN A 386 -10.03 -10.67 11.46
C GLN A 386 -11.11 -9.58 11.53
N LEU A 387 -10.83 -8.40 10.98
CA LEU A 387 -11.75 -7.27 11.01
C LEU A 387 -12.70 -7.27 9.81
N TYR A 388 -12.22 -7.68 8.63
CA TYR A 388 -12.94 -7.54 7.36
C TYR A 388 -12.90 -8.79 6.50
N THR A 389 -13.99 -8.99 5.74
CA THR A 389 -13.98 -9.85 4.57
C THR A 389 -13.37 -9.10 3.39
N ILE A 390 -12.33 -9.67 2.78
CA ILE A 390 -11.64 -9.04 1.64
C ILE A 390 -12.39 -9.38 0.36
N GLU A 391 -12.85 -8.36 -0.36
CA GLU A 391 -13.52 -8.54 -1.64
C GLU A 391 -12.52 -8.78 -2.77
N LYS A 392 -12.74 -9.80 -3.56
CA LYS A 392 -12.00 -10.04 -4.81
C LYS A 392 -12.74 -9.41 -5.98
N ARG A 393 -11.99 -8.93 -6.97
CA ARG A 393 -12.52 -8.17 -8.10
C ARG A 393 -12.24 -8.80 -9.48
N LEU A 394 -11.58 -9.98 -9.49
CA LEU A 394 -11.32 -10.75 -10.71
C LEU A 394 -12.04 -12.09 -10.68
#